data_c5427ccf56485cc75c2f03f5eca1d73a
#
_entry.id   c5427ccf56485cc75c2f03f5eca1d73a
#
_cell.length_a   1.000
_cell.length_b   1.000
_cell.length_c   1.000
_cell.angle_alpha   90.00
_cell.angle_beta   90.00
_cell.angle_gamma   90.00
#
_symmetry.space_group_name_H-M   'P 1'
#
loop_
_entity.id
_entity.type
_entity.pdbx_description
1 polymer ?
#
loop_
_entity_poly.entity_id
_entity_poly.type
_entity_poly.pdbx_seq_one_letter_code
_entity_poly.pdbx_strand_id
1 'polypeptide(L)'
;MCITDGGNTCARMNTYFLESDKLDGEWKLITYLKNFGEQAYFVNFPSKFFSKDGKTAWMLYSGNFAPDWNGVKIQANPPGSHYGLVLQKIEFLKSGFNNKADK
;
A
#
# COMPACT_ATOMS: atom_id res chain seq x y z
N MET A 1 -1.69 2.05 -10.05
CA MET A 1 -0.78 3.06 -9.43
C MET A 1 -0.95 3.05 -7.93
N CYS A 2 0.15 3.22 -7.22
CA CYS A 2 0.12 3.43 -5.78
C CYS A 2 0.64 4.83 -5.47
N ILE A 3 -0.01 5.50 -4.55
CA ILE A 3 0.45 6.80 -4.04
C ILE A 3 0.57 6.67 -2.53
N THR A 4 1.72 7.05 -2.00
CA THR A 4 1.94 7.12 -0.56
C THR A 4 1.92 8.58 -0.12
N ASP A 5 1.07 8.86 0.84
CA ASP A 5 0.96 10.16 1.50
C ASP A 5 1.59 10.06 2.89
N GLY A 6 2.64 10.81 3.11
CA GLY A 6 3.39 10.75 4.35
C GLY A 6 4.71 11.52 4.26
N GLY A 7 5.66 11.10 5.05
CA GLY A 7 6.98 11.72 5.12
C GLY A 7 7.22 12.43 6.44
N ASN A 8 8.02 13.48 6.44
CA ASN A 8 8.46 14.15 7.66
C ASN A 8 7.34 14.80 8.48
N THR A 9 6.22 15.06 7.86
CA THR A 9 5.06 15.71 8.48
C THR A 9 4.00 14.74 8.96
N CYS A 10 4.21 13.45 8.71
CA CYS A 10 3.21 12.42 8.98
C CYS A 10 3.87 11.26 9.72
N ALA A 11 3.41 11.00 10.93
CA ALA A 11 3.91 9.88 11.73
C ALA A 11 3.48 8.53 11.15
N ARG A 12 2.40 8.51 10.40
CA ARG A 12 1.85 7.32 9.76
C ARG A 12 1.61 7.61 8.29
N MET A 13 1.75 6.61 7.46
CA MET A 13 1.60 6.76 6.02
C MET A 13 0.28 6.17 5.55
N ASN A 14 -0.32 6.86 4.60
CA ASN A 14 -1.53 6.42 3.95
C ASN A 14 -1.20 5.99 2.52
N THR A 15 -1.92 5.02 2.02
CA THR A 15 -1.67 4.51 0.68
C THR A 15 -2.96 4.48 -0.12
N TYR A 16 -2.89 4.97 -1.35
CA TYR A 16 -3.99 5.00 -2.30
C TYR A 16 -3.66 4.08 -3.46
N PHE A 17 -4.58 3.21 -3.81
CA PHE A 17 -4.49 2.38 -5.01
C PHE A 17 -5.46 2.91 -6.05
N LEU A 18 -4.93 3.17 -7.23
CA LEU A 18 -5.70 3.69 -8.35
C LEU A 18 -5.52 2.79 -9.56
N GLU A 19 -6.56 2.71 -10.38
CA GLU A 19 -6.51 1.99 -11.65
C GLU A 19 -6.92 2.89 -12.80
N SER A 20 -6.39 2.60 -13.98
CA SER A 20 -6.78 3.22 -15.23
C SER A 20 -6.53 2.25 -16.37
N ASP A 21 -7.29 2.38 -17.44
CA ASP A 21 -7.08 1.62 -18.67
C ASP A 21 -5.86 2.12 -19.44
N LYS A 22 -5.48 3.36 -19.22
CA LYS A 22 -4.35 4.02 -19.91
C LYS A 22 -3.56 4.86 -18.92
N LEU A 23 -2.27 5.01 -19.22
CA LEU A 23 -1.39 5.82 -18.39
C LEU A 23 -1.83 7.30 -18.36
N ASP A 24 -2.31 7.81 -19.48
CA ASP A 24 -2.80 9.16 -19.64
C ASP A 24 -4.34 9.29 -19.54
N GLY A 25 -4.99 8.23 -19.08
CA GLY A 25 -6.43 8.17 -18.94
C GLY A 25 -6.93 8.64 -17.59
N GLU A 26 -8.20 8.42 -17.37
CA GLU A 26 -8.85 8.69 -16.08
C GLU A 26 -8.42 7.63 -15.05
N TRP A 27 -7.95 8.08 -13.91
CA TRP A 27 -7.57 7.22 -12.78
C TRP A 27 -8.69 7.15 -11.76
N LYS A 28 -9.03 5.95 -11.34
CA LYS A 28 -10.09 5.69 -10.37
C LYS A 28 -9.50 5.11 -9.11
N LEU A 29 -9.97 5.58 -7.96
CA LEU A 29 -9.57 5.05 -6.68
C LEU A 29 -10.15 3.64 -6.47
N ILE A 30 -9.28 2.67 -6.26
CA ILE A 30 -9.69 1.30 -5.90
C ILE A 30 -9.86 1.18 -4.40
N THR A 31 -8.85 1.63 -3.66
CA THR A 31 -8.86 1.51 -2.21
C THR A 31 -7.94 2.53 -1.56
N TYR A 32 -8.21 2.77 -0.30
CA TYR A 32 -7.44 3.68 0.55
C TYR A 32 -7.08 2.94 1.84
N LEU A 33 -5.79 2.88 2.12
CA LEU A 33 -5.25 2.24 3.32
C LEU A 33 -4.70 3.32 4.25
N LYS A 34 -5.46 3.62 5.28
CA LYS A 34 -5.07 4.61 6.29
C LYS A 34 -4.10 3.98 7.28
N ASN A 35 -3.04 4.70 7.62
CA ASN A 35 -2.02 4.28 8.58
C ASN A 35 -1.46 2.89 8.24
N PHE A 36 -1.12 2.69 6.99
CA PHE A 36 -0.81 1.38 6.47
C PHE A 36 0.60 0.93 6.84
N GLY A 37 0.67 -0.31 7.34
CA GLY A 37 1.92 -0.98 7.67
C GLY A 37 2.74 -0.26 8.76
N GLU A 38 3.98 -0.65 8.87
CA GLU A 38 4.96 0.04 9.72
C GLU A 38 5.55 1.21 8.94
N GLN A 39 4.78 2.26 8.76
CA GLN A 39 5.10 3.38 7.87
C GLN A 39 5.47 2.89 6.47
N ALA A 40 4.53 2.19 5.82
CA ALA A 40 4.75 1.58 4.50
C ALA A 40 5.16 2.64 3.47
N TYR A 41 6.41 2.60 3.06
CA TYR A 41 7.05 3.59 2.22
C TYR A 41 7.72 2.92 1.04
N PHE A 42 7.54 3.34 0.10
CA PHE A 42 6.75 3.48 -1.11
C PHE A 42 6.07 2.17 -1.46
N VAL A 43 4.81 2.09 -1.33
CA VAL A 43 4.07 0.89 -1.76
C VAL A 43 4.14 0.77 -3.27
N ASN A 44 4.44 -0.42 -3.74
CA ASN A 44 4.68 -0.69 -5.15
C ASN A 44 4.15 -2.07 -5.54
N PHE A 45 3.71 -2.19 -6.78
CA PHE A 45 3.35 -3.45 -7.41
C PHE A 45 4.25 -3.69 -8.62
N PRO A 46 5.36 -4.45 -8.47
CA PRO A 46 6.18 -4.80 -9.62
C PRO A 46 5.37 -5.60 -10.64
N SER A 47 5.46 -5.20 -11.88
CA SER A 47 4.65 -5.80 -12.95
C SER A 47 4.86 -7.30 -13.10
N LYS A 48 6.06 -7.77 -12.86
CA LYS A 48 6.40 -9.20 -12.93
C LYS A 48 5.73 -10.06 -11.86
N PHE A 49 5.16 -9.43 -10.84
CA PHE A 49 4.51 -10.12 -9.73
C PHE A 49 2.99 -10.09 -9.80
N PHE A 50 2.46 -9.66 -10.93
CA PHE A 50 1.04 -9.83 -11.22
C PHE A 50 0.77 -11.21 -11.80
N SER A 51 -0.36 -11.80 -11.42
CA SER A 51 -0.89 -12.97 -12.11
C SER A 51 -1.29 -12.62 -13.55
N LYS A 52 -1.34 -13.61 -14.42
CA LYS A 52 -1.70 -13.40 -15.83
C LYS A 52 -3.09 -12.78 -16.00
N ASP A 53 -4.01 -13.12 -15.11
CA ASP A 53 -5.37 -12.59 -15.14
C ASP A 53 -5.52 -11.25 -14.40
N GLY A 54 -4.43 -10.74 -13.82
CA GLY A 54 -4.42 -9.46 -13.09
C GLY A 54 -5.16 -9.48 -11.76
N LYS A 55 -5.59 -10.63 -11.28
CA LYS A 55 -6.40 -10.71 -10.06
C LYS A 55 -5.58 -10.77 -8.78
N THR A 56 -4.34 -11.20 -8.87
CA THR A 56 -3.44 -11.25 -7.72
C THR A 56 -2.12 -10.58 -8.02
N ALA A 57 -1.49 -10.06 -7.00
CA ALA A 57 -0.19 -9.45 -7.10
C ALA A 57 0.56 -9.56 -5.78
N TRP A 58 1.86 -9.32 -5.82
CA TRP A 58 2.65 -9.07 -4.64
C TRP A 58 2.92 -7.58 -4.52
N MET A 59 2.57 -7.07 -3.37
CA MET A 59 2.81 -5.68 -3.00
C MET A 59 4.10 -5.61 -2.18
N LEU A 60 4.93 -4.65 -2.51
CA LEU A 60 6.19 -4.42 -1.82
C LEU A 60 6.19 -3.04 -1.18
N TYR A 61 6.76 -2.96 0.00
CA TYR A 61 7.07 -1.68 0.61
C TYR A 61 8.22 -1.81 1.60
N SER A 62 8.87 -0.69 1.90
CA SER A 62 9.84 -0.60 2.98
C SER A 62 9.10 -0.24 4.26
N GLY A 63 9.15 -1.09 5.26
CA GLY A 63 8.64 -0.78 6.59
C GLY A 63 9.70 -0.13 7.45
N ASN A 64 9.33 0.86 8.25
CA ASN A 64 10.22 1.47 9.22
C ASN A 64 9.98 0.84 10.59
N PHE A 65 10.88 -0.03 11.00
CA PHE A 65 10.80 -0.77 12.26
C PHE A 65 11.57 -0.09 13.40
N ALA A 66 11.82 1.20 13.29
CA ALA A 66 12.40 1.97 14.38
C ALA A 66 11.49 1.92 15.61
N PRO A 67 12.06 1.74 16.81
CA PRO A 67 11.26 1.58 18.03
C PRO A 67 10.45 2.83 18.40
N ASP A 68 10.87 3.98 17.94
CA ASP A 68 10.18 5.25 18.20
C ASP A 68 10.40 6.21 17.04
N TRP A 69 9.33 6.55 16.36
CA TRP A 69 9.36 7.48 15.24
C TRP A 69 8.15 8.40 15.30
N ASN A 70 8.40 9.70 15.49
CA ASN A 70 7.34 10.71 15.55
C ASN A 70 6.19 10.31 16.51
N GLY A 71 6.54 9.76 17.67
CA GLY A 71 5.54 9.32 18.65
C GLY A 71 4.84 8.02 18.32
N VAL A 72 5.21 7.36 17.25
CA VAL A 72 4.72 6.03 16.89
C VAL A 72 5.75 5.00 17.38
N LYS A 73 5.31 4.13 18.27
CA LYS A 73 6.15 3.01 18.71
C LYS A 73 6.08 1.90 17.69
N ILE A 74 7.24 1.53 17.18
CA ILE A 74 7.40 0.49 16.18
C ILE A 74 8.37 -0.55 16.75
N GLN A 75 8.03 -1.81 16.57
CA GLN A 75 8.86 -2.91 17.04
C GLN A 75 9.88 -3.27 15.98
N ALA A 76 11.16 -3.15 16.31
CA ALA A 76 12.23 -3.58 15.42
C ALA A 76 12.57 -5.06 15.62
N ASN A 77 12.62 -5.81 14.54
CA ASN A 77 13.02 -7.22 14.55
C ASN A 77 13.82 -7.55 13.28
N PRO A 78 15.11 -7.83 13.37
CA PRO A 78 15.91 -7.93 14.61
C PRO A 78 16.15 -6.56 15.26
N PRO A 79 16.50 -6.53 16.53
CA PRO A 79 16.81 -5.28 17.23
C PRO A 79 17.88 -4.48 16.52
N GLY A 80 17.70 -3.18 16.45
CA GLY A 80 18.62 -2.29 15.73
C GLY A 80 18.31 -2.14 14.24
N SER A 81 17.41 -2.94 13.69
CA SER A 81 16.92 -2.78 12.33
C SER A 81 15.87 -1.67 12.28
N HIS A 82 16.02 -0.74 11.34
CA HIS A 82 15.10 0.37 11.17
C HIS A 82 14.18 0.18 9.95
N TYR A 83 14.71 -0.43 8.90
CA TYR A 83 13.98 -0.63 7.65
C TYR A 83 14.04 -2.08 7.23
N GLY A 84 12.92 -2.57 6.73
CA GLY A 84 12.82 -3.91 6.20
C GLY A 84 11.91 -3.95 4.98
N LEU A 85 12.25 -4.83 4.05
CA LEU A 85 11.40 -5.08 2.90
C LEU A 85 10.25 -5.98 3.31
N VAL A 86 9.03 -5.54 3.02
CA VAL A 86 7.82 -6.31 3.24
C VAL A 86 7.22 -6.69 1.90
N LEU A 87 6.88 -7.97 1.77
CA LEU A 87 6.12 -8.51 0.64
C LEU A 87 4.79 -9.01 1.16
N GLN A 88 3.73 -8.59 0.52
CA GLN A 88 2.38 -9.02 0.89
C GLN A 88 1.62 -9.41 -0.37
N LYS A 89 1.10 -10.64 -0.36
CA LYS A 89 0.23 -11.07 -1.45
C LYS A 89 -1.13 -10.41 -1.30
N ILE A 90 -1.65 -9.90 -2.41
CA ILE A 90 -2.96 -9.28 -2.44
C ILE A 90 -3.82 -9.89 -3.53
N GLU A 91 -5.11 -9.76 -3.36
CA GLU A 91 -6.11 -10.17 -4.33
C GLU A 91 -7.02 -8.98 -4.62
N PHE A 92 -7.26 -8.72 -5.91
CA PHE A 92 -8.20 -7.70 -6.35
C PHE A 92 -9.57 -8.33 -6.52
N LEU A 93 -10.50 -7.93 -5.69
CA LEU A 93 -11.86 -8.45 -5.73
C LEU A 93 -12.76 -7.54 -6.55
N LYS A 94 -13.76 -8.11 -7.17
CA LYS A 94 -14.82 -7.31 -7.75
C LYS A 94 -15.50 -6.49 -6.65
N SER A 95 -15.71 -5.21 -6.93
CA SER A 95 -16.45 -4.36 -6.02
C SER A 95 -17.89 -4.85 -5.92
N GLY A 96 -18.32 -5.09 -4.70
CA GLY A 96 -19.72 -5.38 -4.43
C GLY A 96 -20.57 -4.14 -4.19
N PHE A 97 -19.93 -2.98 -4.11
CA PHE A 97 -20.62 -1.74 -3.76
C PHE A 97 -21.68 -1.34 -4.78
N ASN A 98 -21.34 -1.48 -6.04
CA ASN A 98 -22.24 -1.08 -7.10
C ASN A 98 -23.59 -1.78 -7.02
N ASN A 99 -23.57 -3.02 -6.58
CA ASN A 99 -24.78 -3.80 -6.48
C ASN A 99 -25.74 -3.31 -5.40
N LYS A 100 -25.20 -2.55 -4.46
CA LYS A 100 -25.97 -2.04 -3.33
C LYS A 100 -26.15 -0.55 -3.37
N ALA A 101 -25.13 0.15 -3.79
CA ALA A 101 -25.18 1.59 -3.90
C ALA A 101 -26.27 2.05 -4.86
N ASP A 102 -26.58 1.22 -5.79
CA ASP A 102 -27.60 1.47 -6.79
C ASP A 102 -29.03 1.34 -6.24
N LYS A 103 -29.13 1.05 -4.99
CA LYS A 103 -30.46 0.90 -4.35
C LYS A 103 -30.87 2.12 -3.63
#